data_0457fddf4cd6f55ae57f0fe6814a80e8
#
_entry.id   0457fddf4cd6f55ae57f0fe6814a80e8
#
_cell.length_a   1.000
_cell.length_b   1.000
_cell.length_c   1.000
_cell.angle_alpha   90.00
_cell.angle_beta   90.00
_cell.angle_gamma   90.00
#
_symmetry.space_group_name_H-M   'P 1'
#
loop_
_entity.id
_entity.type
_entity.pdbx_description
1 polymer ?
#
loop_
_entity_poly.entity_id
_entity_poly.type
_entity_poly.pdbx_seq_one_letter_code
_entity_poly.pdbx_strand_id
1 'polypeptide(L)'
;MIYYNDGEILVRNMTPPDAYTISEAEMEQGWNASPAKYEARLRDHAQGKAIALTAEYHGRVSGYISLYLNARSGPYAGKGIPEIVDFGVLEKYRKRGIGTRLMDIAEEIAADFGDAVCLGVGLHSGYGSAQRMYIKRGYVPDGSGVWYGERICEPYAECRNDDDLVLYMAKRFK
;
A
#
# COMPACT_ATOMS: atom_id res chain seq x y z
N MET A 1 -18.65 1.57 2.40
CA MET A 1 -18.42 2.81 3.20
C MET A 1 -17.66 3.80 2.33
N ILE A 2 -17.98 5.10 2.42
CA ILE A 2 -17.25 6.19 1.79
C ILE A 2 -16.44 6.87 2.88
N TYR A 3 -15.15 7.11 2.63
CA TYR A 3 -14.22 7.76 3.56
C TYR A 3 -13.93 9.21 3.17
N TYR A 4 -14.01 9.51 1.87
CA TYR A 4 -13.75 10.84 1.36
C TYR A 4 -14.51 11.09 0.06
N ASN A 5 -14.99 12.33 -0.14
CA ASN A 5 -15.58 12.79 -1.39
C ASN A 5 -15.51 14.33 -1.44
N ASP A 6 -14.81 14.88 -2.44
CA ASP A 6 -14.74 16.33 -2.71
C ASP A 6 -15.38 16.74 -4.05
N GLY A 7 -16.05 15.78 -4.70
CA GLY A 7 -16.64 15.94 -6.03
C GLY A 7 -15.73 15.51 -7.19
N GLU A 8 -14.42 15.49 -7.00
CA GLU A 8 -13.45 14.99 -7.99
C GLU A 8 -12.89 13.63 -7.58
N ILE A 9 -12.46 13.50 -6.32
CA ILE A 9 -11.90 12.28 -5.73
C ILE A 9 -12.91 11.68 -4.76
N LEU A 10 -13.24 10.41 -4.96
CA LEU A 10 -14.01 9.58 -4.05
C LEU A 10 -13.12 8.47 -3.52
N VAL A 11 -13.05 8.27 -2.20
CA VAL A 11 -12.41 7.08 -1.61
C VAL A 11 -13.44 6.28 -0.85
N ARG A 12 -13.53 5.01 -1.17
CA ARG A 12 -14.51 4.07 -0.62
C ARG A 12 -13.92 2.68 -0.41
N ASN A 13 -14.67 1.82 0.29
CA ASN A 13 -14.33 0.41 0.32
C ASN A 13 -14.21 -0.15 -1.09
N MET A 14 -13.21 -1.01 -1.30
CA MET A 14 -13.06 -1.80 -2.52
C MET A 14 -14.27 -2.75 -2.66
N THR A 15 -14.72 -2.92 -3.88
CA THR A 15 -15.84 -3.82 -4.24
C THR A 15 -15.37 -4.90 -5.21
N PRO A 16 -16.07 -6.04 -5.35
CA PRO A 16 -15.64 -7.10 -6.25
C PRO A 16 -15.35 -6.67 -7.70
N PRO A 17 -16.12 -5.78 -8.35
CA PRO A 17 -15.78 -5.30 -9.69
C PRO A 17 -14.44 -4.56 -9.76
N ASP A 18 -14.02 -3.90 -8.68
CA ASP A 18 -12.75 -3.14 -8.66
C ASP A 18 -11.54 -4.04 -8.87
N ALA A 19 -11.59 -5.31 -8.41
CA ALA A 19 -10.52 -6.27 -8.58
C ALA A 19 -10.16 -6.47 -10.05
N TYR A 20 -11.16 -6.54 -10.91
CA TYR A 20 -10.98 -6.69 -12.36
C TYR A 20 -10.58 -5.37 -12.99
N THR A 21 -11.27 -4.28 -12.66
CA THR A 21 -10.99 -2.95 -13.22
C THR A 21 -9.56 -2.49 -12.91
N ILE A 22 -9.07 -2.71 -11.67
CA ILE A 22 -7.71 -2.36 -11.28
C ILE A 22 -6.70 -3.22 -12.04
N SER A 23 -6.88 -4.54 -12.03
CA SER A 23 -5.93 -5.45 -12.68
C SER A 23 -5.86 -5.26 -14.20
N GLU A 24 -6.98 -5.02 -14.87
CA GLU A 24 -7.01 -4.69 -16.30
C GLU A 24 -6.24 -3.39 -16.57
N ALA A 25 -6.48 -2.33 -15.80
CA ALA A 25 -5.79 -1.06 -15.96
C ALA A 25 -4.29 -1.15 -15.66
N GLU A 26 -3.87 -2.01 -14.71
CA GLU A 26 -2.46 -2.29 -14.44
C GLU A 26 -1.80 -3.04 -15.62
N MET A 27 -2.46 -4.05 -16.18
CA MET A 27 -1.97 -4.77 -17.36
C MET A 27 -1.88 -3.86 -18.60
N GLU A 28 -2.86 -2.98 -18.81
CA GLU A 28 -2.83 -1.99 -19.89
C GLU A 28 -1.62 -1.04 -19.82
N GLN A 29 -1.15 -0.72 -18.62
CA GLN A 29 0.05 0.11 -18.42
C GLN A 29 1.35 -0.72 -18.28
N GLY A 30 1.29 -2.03 -18.60
CA GLY A 30 2.45 -2.92 -18.67
C GLY A 30 2.89 -3.53 -17.33
N TRP A 31 2.04 -3.46 -16.30
CA TRP A 31 2.35 -4.08 -15.00
C TRP A 31 1.89 -5.54 -14.97
N ASN A 32 2.62 -6.35 -14.20
CA ASN A 32 2.20 -7.72 -13.94
C ASN A 32 1.11 -7.71 -12.86
N ALA A 33 -0.14 -7.90 -13.28
CA ALA A 33 -1.29 -7.83 -12.42
C ALA A 33 -2.23 -9.03 -12.60
N SER A 34 -3.00 -9.32 -11.57
CA SER A 34 -4.00 -10.39 -11.58
C SER A 34 -5.19 -10.00 -10.68
N PRO A 35 -6.44 -10.28 -11.09
CA PRO A 35 -7.61 -10.09 -10.24
C PRO A 35 -7.50 -10.84 -8.91
N ALA A 36 -6.88 -12.03 -8.91
CA ALA A 36 -6.74 -12.87 -7.72
C ALA A 36 -6.06 -12.16 -6.54
N LYS A 37 -5.13 -11.24 -6.81
CA LYS A 37 -4.51 -10.39 -5.79
C LYS A 37 -5.55 -9.56 -5.05
N TYR A 38 -6.40 -8.84 -5.78
CA TYR A 38 -7.42 -7.94 -5.21
C TYR A 38 -8.60 -8.72 -4.61
N GLU A 39 -8.96 -9.85 -5.18
CA GLU A 39 -9.93 -10.78 -4.59
C GLU A 39 -9.46 -11.29 -3.22
N ALA A 40 -8.16 -11.55 -3.06
CA ALA A 40 -7.59 -11.90 -1.76
C ALA A 40 -7.75 -10.75 -0.74
N ARG A 41 -7.52 -9.49 -1.16
CA ARG A 41 -7.74 -8.31 -0.29
C ARG A 41 -9.20 -8.12 0.09
N LEU A 42 -10.12 -8.38 -0.84
CA LEU A 42 -11.56 -8.37 -0.56
C LEU A 42 -11.97 -9.46 0.45
N ARG A 43 -11.42 -10.66 0.34
CA ARG A 43 -11.64 -11.73 1.33
C ARG A 43 -11.12 -11.34 2.72
N ASP A 44 -9.90 -10.79 2.80
CA ASP A 44 -9.32 -10.32 4.05
C ASP A 44 -10.11 -9.14 4.65
N HIS A 45 -10.62 -8.25 3.81
CA HIS A 45 -11.52 -7.17 4.22
C HIS A 45 -12.84 -7.71 4.81
N ALA A 46 -13.47 -8.66 4.13
CA ALA A 46 -14.71 -9.29 4.61
C ALA A 46 -14.53 -10.05 5.94
N GLN A 47 -13.31 -10.52 6.22
CA GLN A 47 -12.94 -11.20 7.47
C GLN A 47 -12.47 -10.22 8.58
N GLY A 48 -12.47 -8.92 8.34
CA GLY A 48 -12.00 -7.92 9.30
C GLY A 48 -10.50 -7.93 9.54
N LYS A 49 -9.70 -8.56 8.69
CA LYS A 49 -8.23 -8.62 8.78
C LYS A 49 -7.56 -7.41 8.14
N ALA A 50 -8.21 -6.83 7.16
CA ALA A 50 -7.72 -5.69 6.41
C ALA A 50 -8.85 -4.73 6.04
N ILE A 51 -8.48 -3.52 5.66
CA ILE A 51 -9.35 -2.52 5.04
C ILE A 51 -8.81 -2.26 3.64
N ALA A 52 -9.55 -2.71 2.62
CA ALA A 52 -9.21 -2.50 1.22
C ALA A 52 -10.01 -1.31 0.67
N LEU A 53 -9.31 -0.33 0.12
CA LEU A 53 -9.88 0.91 -0.38
C LEU A 53 -9.60 1.08 -1.87
N THR A 54 -10.56 1.69 -2.56
CA THR A 54 -10.43 2.15 -3.95
C THR A 54 -10.67 3.65 -4.01
N ALA A 55 -9.83 4.35 -4.77
CA ALA A 55 -10.05 5.73 -5.13
C ALA A 55 -10.62 5.84 -6.55
N GLU A 56 -11.61 6.68 -6.72
CA GLU A 56 -12.12 7.10 -8.01
C GLU A 56 -11.74 8.57 -8.28
N TYR A 57 -11.49 8.88 -9.53
CA TYR A 57 -11.32 10.24 -10.03
C TYR A 57 -12.36 10.49 -11.13
N HIS A 58 -13.28 11.44 -10.90
CA HIS A 58 -14.45 11.68 -11.75
C HIS A 58 -15.20 10.38 -12.10
N GLY A 59 -15.49 9.54 -11.08
CA GLY A 59 -16.24 8.29 -11.22
C GLY A 59 -15.48 7.14 -11.90
N ARG A 60 -14.15 7.25 -12.06
CA ARG A 60 -13.32 6.19 -12.64
C ARG A 60 -12.28 5.70 -11.64
N VAL A 61 -12.18 4.40 -11.47
CA VAL A 61 -11.15 3.78 -10.62
C VAL A 61 -9.78 4.30 -11.04
N SER A 62 -9.04 4.83 -10.07
CA SER A 62 -7.81 5.58 -10.30
C SER A 62 -6.66 5.20 -9.37
N GLY A 63 -6.96 4.54 -8.25
CA GLY A 63 -5.97 4.10 -7.28
C GLY A 63 -6.58 3.19 -6.23
N TYR A 64 -5.73 2.58 -5.44
CA TYR A 64 -6.10 1.62 -4.41
C TYR A 64 -5.06 1.59 -3.29
N ILE A 65 -5.47 1.12 -2.12
CA ILE A 65 -4.61 0.87 -0.96
C ILE A 65 -5.25 -0.19 -0.08
N SER A 66 -4.45 -1.03 0.55
CA SER A 66 -4.90 -1.97 1.57
C SER A 66 -4.17 -1.72 2.87
N LEU A 67 -4.90 -1.67 3.97
CA LEU A 67 -4.38 -1.57 5.33
C LEU A 67 -4.70 -2.87 6.07
N TYR A 68 -3.69 -3.68 6.38
CA TYR A 68 -3.82 -4.78 7.31
C TYR A 68 -3.76 -4.27 8.74
N LEU A 69 -4.65 -4.76 9.61
CA LEU A 69 -4.73 -4.29 10.99
C LEU A 69 -3.59 -4.81 11.87
N ASN A 70 -2.85 -5.80 11.39
CA ASN A 70 -1.64 -6.31 12.00
C ASN A 70 -0.68 -6.79 10.91
N ALA A 71 0.55 -6.30 10.92
CA ALA A 71 1.58 -6.69 9.96
C ALA A 71 1.82 -8.21 10.00
N ARG A 72 1.90 -8.81 8.81
CA ARG A 72 2.00 -10.28 8.67
C ARG A 72 3.40 -10.76 8.32
N SER A 73 4.26 -9.88 7.86
CA SER A 73 5.62 -10.19 7.41
C SER A 73 6.60 -9.13 7.86
N GLY A 74 7.89 -9.43 7.69
CA GLY A 74 8.97 -8.51 8.01
C GLY A 74 9.16 -8.22 9.50
N PRO A 75 9.86 -7.13 9.83
CA PRO A 75 10.26 -6.82 11.20
C PRO A 75 9.10 -6.45 12.13
N TYR A 76 7.93 -6.16 11.56
CA TYR A 76 6.73 -5.76 12.33
C TYR A 76 5.72 -6.89 12.50
N ALA A 77 5.97 -8.07 11.93
CA ALA A 77 5.06 -9.21 11.99
C ALA A 77 4.65 -9.55 13.42
N GLY A 78 3.34 -9.67 13.66
CA GLY A 78 2.78 -10.06 14.95
C GLY A 78 2.94 -9.05 16.08
N LYS A 79 3.37 -7.81 15.80
CA LYS A 79 3.56 -6.77 16.83
C LYS A 79 2.34 -5.88 17.06
N GLY A 80 1.20 -6.18 16.43
CA GLY A 80 -0.02 -5.38 16.54
C GLY A 80 0.08 -4.02 15.83
N ILE A 81 1.02 -3.86 14.90
CA ILE A 81 1.21 -2.63 14.12
C ILE A 81 0.50 -2.80 12.78
N PRO A 82 -0.44 -1.90 12.41
CA PRO A 82 -1.05 -1.90 11.09
C PRO A 82 -0.01 -1.75 9.95
N GLU A 83 -0.26 -2.42 8.84
CA GLU A 83 0.63 -2.42 7.67
C GLU A 83 -0.11 -1.97 6.41
N ILE A 84 0.45 -0.96 5.73
CA ILE A 84 0.00 -0.55 4.41
C ILE A 84 0.65 -1.44 3.37
N VAL A 85 -0.19 -2.06 2.53
CA VAL A 85 0.24 -2.88 1.41
C VAL A 85 -0.51 -2.51 0.12
N ASP A 86 0.00 -2.93 -1.02
CA ASP A 86 -0.65 -2.78 -2.34
C ASP A 86 -1.11 -1.35 -2.65
N PHE A 87 -0.34 -0.37 -2.27
CA PHE A 87 -0.65 1.02 -2.58
C PHE A 87 -0.26 1.36 -4.03
N GLY A 88 -1.22 1.84 -4.81
CA GLY A 88 -0.99 2.24 -6.19
C GLY A 88 -1.93 3.33 -6.69
N VAL A 89 -1.41 4.16 -7.58
CA VAL A 89 -2.18 5.11 -8.40
C VAL A 89 -1.87 4.84 -9.86
N LEU A 90 -2.90 4.54 -10.64
CA LEU A 90 -2.77 4.27 -12.07
C LEU A 90 -2.11 5.46 -12.78
N GLU A 91 -1.19 5.20 -13.69
CA GLU A 91 -0.26 6.21 -14.24
C GLU A 91 -0.95 7.43 -14.82
N LYS A 92 -2.04 7.22 -15.56
CA LYS A 92 -2.86 8.29 -16.17
C LYS A 92 -3.53 9.24 -15.16
N TYR A 93 -3.59 8.84 -13.88
CA TYR A 93 -4.20 9.64 -12.80
C TYR A 93 -3.18 10.18 -11.80
N ARG A 94 -1.87 9.96 -12.01
CA ARG A 94 -0.82 10.48 -11.12
C ARG A 94 -0.80 12.01 -11.09
N LYS A 95 -0.22 12.56 -10.02
CA LYS A 95 -0.07 14.02 -9.76
C LYS A 95 -1.40 14.78 -9.62
N ARG A 96 -2.46 14.10 -9.20
CA ARG A 96 -3.79 14.67 -8.94
C ARG A 96 -4.20 14.61 -7.45
N GLY A 97 -3.26 14.33 -6.54
CA GLY A 97 -3.54 14.24 -5.11
C GLY A 97 -4.11 12.89 -4.64
N ILE A 98 -4.47 11.98 -5.54
CA ILE A 98 -5.13 10.70 -5.21
C ILE A 98 -4.30 9.87 -4.23
N GLY A 99 -3.00 9.70 -4.50
CA GLY A 99 -2.12 8.94 -3.61
C GLY A 99 -1.97 9.57 -2.24
N THR A 100 -1.91 10.89 -2.16
CA THR A 100 -1.90 11.63 -0.89
C THR A 100 -3.17 11.34 -0.10
N ARG A 101 -4.32 11.42 -0.73
CA ARG A 101 -5.62 11.18 -0.10
C ARG A 101 -5.78 9.74 0.39
N LEU A 102 -5.38 8.75 -0.41
CA LEU A 102 -5.37 7.34 0.01
C LEU A 102 -4.50 7.12 1.23
N MET A 103 -3.31 7.70 1.26
CA MET A 103 -2.40 7.60 2.40
C MET A 103 -2.94 8.31 3.65
N ASP A 104 -3.54 9.51 3.49
CA ASP A 104 -4.14 10.24 4.62
C ASP A 104 -5.20 9.37 5.31
N ILE A 105 -6.10 8.78 4.53
CA ILE A 105 -7.17 7.92 5.05
C ILE A 105 -6.62 6.64 5.68
N ALA A 106 -5.66 5.98 5.04
CA ALA A 106 -5.07 4.76 5.58
C ALA A 106 -4.34 5.03 6.91
N GLU A 107 -3.61 6.14 7.02
CA GLU A 107 -2.95 6.55 8.27
C GLU A 107 -3.94 6.94 9.36
N GLU A 108 -5.03 7.65 9.01
CA GLU A 108 -6.11 8.00 9.94
C GLU A 108 -6.77 6.74 10.51
N ILE A 109 -7.14 5.79 9.65
CA ILE A 109 -7.68 4.51 10.09
C ILE A 109 -6.67 3.73 10.94
N ALA A 110 -5.39 3.69 10.54
CA ALA A 110 -4.36 2.97 11.29
C ALA A 110 -4.19 3.52 12.71
N ALA A 111 -4.38 4.82 12.92
CA ALA A 111 -4.29 5.45 14.24
C ALA A 111 -5.37 4.98 15.22
N ASP A 112 -6.49 4.44 14.75
CA ASP A 112 -7.52 3.83 15.60
C ASP A 112 -7.09 2.44 16.14
N PHE A 113 -6.08 1.81 15.52
CA PHE A 113 -5.62 0.47 15.86
C PHE A 113 -4.25 0.42 16.54
N GLY A 114 -3.52 1.53 16.57
CA GLY A 114 -2.19 1.56 17.21
C GLY A 114 -1.53 2.93 17.15
N ASP A 115 -0.35 3.02 17.75
CA ASP A 115 0.46 4.25 17.84
C ASP A 115 1.43 4.41 16.64
N ALA A 116 1.38 3.48 15.70
CA ALA A 116 2.23 3.48 14.51
C ALA A 116 1.57 2.76 13.34
N VAL A 117 2.07 2.99 12.14
CA VAL A 117 1.78 2.24 10.92
C VAL A 117 3.08 1.92 10.21
N CYS A 118 3.18 0.74 9.60
CA CYS A 118 4.37 0.31 8.87
C CYS A 118 4.06 0.00 7.40
N LEU A 119 5.10 -0.15 6.61
CA LEU A 119 5.05 -0.59 5.23
C LEU A 119 6.42 -1.14 4.79
N GLY A 120 6.43 -1.96 3.75
CA GLY A 120 7.62 -2.30 2.99
C GLY A 120 7.65 -1.52 1.68
N VAL A 121 8.79 -0.98 1.30
CA VAL A 121 8.97 -0.28 0.02
C VAL A 121 10.07 -0.94 -0.81
N GLY A 122 9.78 -1.21 -2.09
CA GLY A 122 10.77 -1.73 -3.03
C GLY A 122 11.94 -0.77 -3.25
N LEU A 123 13.10 -1.32 -3.63
CA LEU A 123 14.33 -0.54 -3.75
C LEU A 123 14.66 -0.14 -5.18
N HIS A 124 14.11 -0.80 -6.20
CA HIS A 124 14.39 -0.40 -7.58
C HIS A 124 13.74 0.95 -7.94
N SER A 125 14.20 1.55 -9.02
CA SER A 125 13.84 2.92 -9.44
C SER A 125 12.34 3.15 -9.66
N GLY A 126 11.56 2.10 -9.92
CA GLY A 126 10.11 2.15 -10.05
C GLY A 126 9.40 2.64 -8.77
N TYR A 127 10.01 2.42 -7.60
CA TYR A 127 9.50 2.86 -6.31
C TYR A 127 10.01 4.23 -5.85
N GLY A 128 10.85 4.92 -6.64
CA GLY A 128 11.49 6.16 -6.21
C GLY A 128 10.54 7.28 -5.80
N SER A 129 9.37 7.39 -6.45
CA SER A 129 8.35 8.36 -6.06
C SER A 129 7.67 8.00 -4.73
N ALA A 130 7.42 6.72 -4.50
CA ALA A 130 6.85 6.19 -3.27
C ALA A 130 7.83 6.36 -2.10
N GLN A 131 9.10 6.00 -2.28
CA GLN A 131 10.16 6.22 -1.29
C GLN A 131 10.21 7.67 -0.81
N ARG A 132 10.24 8.64 -1.74
CA ARG A 132 10.25 10.07 -1.39
C ARG A 132 8.98 10.51 -0.68
N MET A 133 7.83 9.99 -1.07
CA MET A 133 6.56 10.31 -0.43
C MET A 133 6.53 9.80 1.01
N TYR A 134 6.93 8.56 1.26
CA TYR A 134 6.96 7.98 2.60
C TYR A 134 7.90 8.75 3.54
N ILE A 135 9.10 9.08 3.09
CA ILE A 135 10.03 9.93 3.87
C ILE A 135 9.40 11.29 4.22
N LYS A 136 8.77 11.98 3.24
CA LYS A 136 8.09 13.25 3.48
C LYS A 136 6.92 13.14 4.44
N ARG A 137 6.28 11.98 4.53
CA ARG A 137 5.18 11.69 5.46
C ARG A 137 5.68 11.30 6.86
N GLY A 138 6.98 11.17 7.06
CA GLY A 138 7.60 10.85 8.35
C GLY A 138 7.80 9.36 8.62
N TYR A 139 7.75 8.52 7.57
CA TYR A 139 8.18 7.13 7.70
C TYR A 139 9.70 7.07 7.82
N VAL A 140 10.17 6.27 8.76
CA VAL A 140 11.60 6.07 9.06
C VAL A 140 11.92 4.58 8.89
N PRO A 141 13.06 4.23 8.26
CA PRO A 141 13.52 2.85 8.20
C PRO A 141 13.64 2.25 9.61
N ASP A 142 13.30 0.96 9.74
CA ASP A 142 13.31 0.26 11.03
C ASP A 142 14.73 -0.08 11.54
N GLY A 143 15.74 0.01 10.68
CA GLY A 143 17.13 -0.27 10.99
C GLY A 143 17.54 -1.73 10.84
N SER A 144 16.64 -2.64 10.47
CA SER A 144 16.98 -4.06 10.24
C SER A 144 17.70 -4.32 8.92
N GLY A 145 17.82 -3.31 8.05
CA GLY A 145 18.44 -3.44 6.75
C GLY A 145 17.46 -3.84 5.66
N VAL A 146 17.98 -4.44 4.61
CA VAL A 146 17.23 -4.82 3.41
C VAL A 146 16.69 -6.24 3.56
N TRP A 147 15.44 -6.44 3.18
CA TRP A 147 14.78 -7.74 3.17
C TRP A 147 14.56 -8.23 1.75
N TYR A 148 14.67 -9.53 1.55
CA TYR A 148 14.27 -10.21 0.33
C TYR A 148 13.26 -11.31 0.68
N GLY A 149 12.02 -11.14 0.23
CA GLY A 149 10.93 -11.97 0.70
C GLY A 149 10.77 -11.84 2.22
N GLU A 150 10.91 -12.97 2.94
CA GLU A 150 10.73 -13.01 4.41
C GLU A 150 12.05 -12.99 5.20
N ARG A 151 13.18 -12.69 4.57
CA ARG A 151 14.51 -12.77 5.18
C ARG A 151 15.29 -11.48 5.01
N ILE A 152 16.08 -11.14 6.02
CA ILE A 152 17.08 -10.08 5.90
C ILE A 152 18.15 -10.52 4.88
N CYS A 153 18.48 -9.63 3.93
CA CYS A 153 19.67 -9.81 3.10
C CYS A 153 20.90 -9.60 3.97
N GLU A 154 21.72 -10.64 4.08
CA GLU A 154 23.01 -10.52 4.79
C GLU A 154 23.91 -9.50 4.11
N PRO A 155 24.74 -8.79 4.86
CA PRO A 155 25.72 -7.86 4.28
C PRO A 155 26.57 -8.55 3.22
N TYR A 156 26.74 -7.91 2.06
CA TYR A 156 27.49 -8.39 0.89
C TYR A 156 26.88 -9.62 0.18
N ALA A 157 25.69 -10.08 0.58
CA ALA A 157 24.99 -11.13 -0.15
C ALA A 157 24.47 -10.61 -1.50
N GLU A 158 24.43 -11.49 -2.49
CA GLU A 158 23.80 -11.21 -3.76
C GLU A 158 22.28 -11.24 -3.59
N CYS A 159 21.60 -10.14 -3.97
CA CYS A 159 20.16 -10.02 -3.95
C CYS A 159 19.63 -9.56 -5.31
N ARG A 160 18.47 -10.09 -5.71
CA ARG A 160 17.82 -9.66 -6.92
C ARG A 160 17.07 -8.33 -6.68
N ASN A 161 17.28 -7.35 -7.55
CA ASN A 161 16.63 -6.04 -7.46
C ASN A 161 15.25 -6.06 -8.16
N ASP A 162 14.31 -6.77 -7.57
CA ASP A 162 12.91 -6.89 -8.01
C ASP A 162 11.96 -6.41 -6.90
N ASP A 163 10.65 -6.72 -7.03
CA ASP A 163 9.62 -6.26 -6.08
C ASP A 163 9.72 -6.90 -4.69
N ASP A 164 10.46 -8.00 -4.55
CA ASP A 164 10.66 -8.69 -3.27
C ASP A 164 11.84 -8.13 -2.46
N LEU A 165 12.66 -7.25 -3.06
CA LEU A 165 13.73 -6.54 -2.37
C LEU A 165 13.19 -5.25 -1.75
N VAL A 166 13.00 -5.24 -0.43
CA VAL A 166 12.28 -4.20 0.28
C VAL A 166 13.03 -3.62 1.48
N LEU A 167 12.73 -2.37 1.79
CA LEU A 167 13.09 -1.70 3.03
C LEU A 167 11.82 -1.48 3.84
N TYR A 168 11.80 -1.96 5.09
CA TYR A 168 10.68 -1.72 5.99
C TYR A 168 10.83 -0.39 6.70
N MET A 169 9.71 0.31 6.80
CA MET A 169 9.60 1.64 7.39
C MET A 169 8.37 1.73 8.29
N ALA A 170 8.43 2.57 9.31
CA ALA A 170 7.28 2.88 10.13
C ALA A 170 7.16 4.38 10.38
N LYS A 171 5.91 4.81 10.58
CA LYS A 171 5.54 6.15 11.05
C LYS A 171 4.83 6.01 12.39
N ARG A 172 5.31 6.71 13.40
CA ARG A 172 4.60 6.84 14.69
C ARG A 172 3.59 7.97 14.61
N PHE A 173 2.43 7.75 15.20
CA PHE A 173 1.45 8.80 15.45
C PHE A 173 1.84 9.54 16.72
N LYS A 174 1.59 10.86 16.75
CA LYS A 174 1.91 11.70 17.90
C LYS A 174 0.82 11.60 18.94
#